data_c58ab2dd16ff9f3276132838222ce89c
#
_entry.id   c58ab2dd16ff9f3276132838222ce89c
#
_cell.length_a   1.000
_cell.length_b   1.000
_cell.length_c   1.000
_cell.angle_alpha   90.00
_cell.angle_beta   90.00
_cell.angle_gamma   90.00
#
_symmetry.space_group_name_H-M   'P 1'
#
loop_
_entity.id
_entity.type
_entity.pdbx_description
1 polymer ?
#
loop_
_entity_poly.entity_id
_entity_poly.type
_entity_poly.pdbx_seq_one_letter_code
_entity_poly.pdbx_strand_id
1 'polypeptide(L)'
;MTRSSIDLVRLAEAPRSRRSAPAAIAAAVALSLAAVSAPALAQTATAPAPAIQTGPLTLTFGGFTELATIYRNRNESADVGSDFNTGIPFYDNTNSQVSEFRESARQSRFSLLAQGESYDGLKPEAYMETDFLSAGVTSNSRESNSYTLRMRVFYGRMQTDWGLDVVAGQSWSLATLYKDGLNVRDENAPVGIDAQYIAGFNWTRNPQLRVVEHFSKAFSLGLSLESPQAVTSNGINSTGLPTGTTFPPSSVDYQNSGDSAGLENSTTTYTTDPAPDVIVKAAFDPGFGHYEVYGLGRQFRSTIDRAGDTVSGGGVGGGLILPVLPKLLSFQASGLVGKGIGRYGSAQLPDVTMEPTGQLAPIKEYDVLFGLLLTPTDRITIYGYAGREKESATYYNVGTATYGYGAPQFNNSGCEALSGTCVGNTRSIDEVSAGFWWKYYQGMLGNLQFGVQGEYLQRDAFEGVGGAPEANMFVGMASFRYYPYQK
;
A
#
# COMPACT_ATOMS: atom_id res chain seq x y z
N MET A 1 -71.96 18.35 -8.43
CA MET A 1 -71.75 19.47 -7.49
C MET A 1 -70.85 18.90 -6.42
N THR A 2 -69.69 19.25 -6.37
CA THR A 2 -68.72 20.00 -5.64
C THR A 2 -67.33 19.53 -6.01
N ARG A 3 -66.53 20.43 -6.60
CA ARG A 3 -65.10 20.29 -6.85
C ARG A 3 -64.35 20.46 -5.51
N SER A 4 -63.40 19.60 -5.22
CA SER A 4 -62.37 19.85 -4.22
C SER A 4 -61.02 20.00 -4.95
N SER A 5 -60.49 21.20 -4.87
CA SER A 5 -59.16 21.61 -5.32
C SER A 5 -58.11 21.07 -4.35
N ILE A 6 -57.13 20.39 -4.89
CA ILE A 6 -55.93 19.98 -4.15
C ILE A 6 -54.84 21.05 -4.41
N ASP A 7 -54.51 21.79 -3.35
CA ASP A 7 -53.42 22.76 -3.33
C ASP A 7 -52.06 22.04 -3.41
N LEU A 8 -51.29 22.39 -4.44
CA LEU A 8 -49.87 22.03 -4.59
C LEU A 8 -49.04 22.87 -3.59
N VAL A 9 -48.64 22.27 -2.50
CA VAL A 9 -47.64 22.85 -1.60
C VAL A 9 -46.27 22.75 -2.30
N ARG A 10 -45.76 23.89 -2.76
CA ARG A 10 -44.34 24.01 -3.14
C ARG A 10 -43.50 23.88 -1.88
N LEU A 11 -42.77 22.78 -1.77
CA LEU A 11 -41.66 22.65 -0.82
C LEU A 11 -40.53 23.58 -1.28
N ALA A 12 -40.30 24.63 -0.51
CA ALA A 12 -39.15 25.50 -0.66
C ALA A 12 -37.86 24.72 -0.37
N GLU A 13 -36.94 24.75 -1.31
CA GLU A 13 -35.59 24.25 -1.10
C GLU A 13 -34.91 25.03 0.03
N ALA A 14 -34.57 24.34 1.12
CA ALA A 14 -33.76 24.90 2.18
C ALA A 14 -32.30 25.08 1.70
N PRO A 15 -31.62 26.17 2.04
CA PRO A 15 -30.26 26.42 1.63
C PRO A 15 -29.33 25.38 2.25
N ARG A 16 -28.52 24.74 1.44
CA ARG A 16 -27.49 23.80 1.85
C ARG A 16 -26.53 24.49 2.82
N SER A 17 -26.63 24.20 4.10
CA SER A 17 -25.64 24.62 5.09
C SER A 17 -24.35 23.83 4.83
N ARG A 18 -23.31 24.50 4.37
CA ARG A 18 -21.92 23.99 4.42
C ARG A 18 -21.59 23.75 5.89
N ARG A 19 -21.71 22.51 6.35
CA ARG A 19 -21.21 22.13 7.66
C ARG A 19 -19.68 22.16 7.61
N SER A 20 -19.12 23.10 8.35
CA SER A 20 -17.68 23.30 8.50
C SER A 20 -17.04 22.12 9.22
N ALA A 21 -16.21 21.36 8.52
CA ALA A 21 -15.37 20.28 9.05
C ALA A 21 -14.22 20.70 10.02
N PRO A 22 -13.91 21.99 10.28
CA PRO A 22 -12.72 22.33 11.07
C PRO A 22 -12.84 22.08 12.58
N ALA A 23 -14.03 21.93 13.15
CA ALA A 23 -14.19 21.86 14.60
C ALA A 23 -13.80 20.51 15.22
N ALA A 24 -14.04 19.39 14.53
CA ALA A 24 -13.70 18.06 15.06
C ALA A 24 -12.19 17.77 15.01
N ILE A 25 -11.50 18.28 13.98
CA ILE A 25 -10.03 18.16 13.84
C ILE A 25 -9.34 19.05 14.86
N ALA A 26 -9.86 20.27 15.12
CA ALA A 26 -9.35 21.16 16.15
C ALA A 26 -9.52 20.57 17.57
N ALA A 27 -10.59 19.80 17.82
CA ALA A 27 -10.81 19.15 19.11
C ALA A 27 -9.87 17.95 19.34
N ALA A 28 -9.60 17.13 18.31
CA ALA A 28 -8.65 16.03 18.40
C ALA A 28 -7.20 16.53 18.55
N VAL A 29 -6.83 17.60 17.85
CA VAL A 29 -5.53 18.26 17.99
C VAL A 29 -5.41 18.99 19.34
N ALA A 30 -6.48 19.60 19.87
CA ALA A 30 -6.47 20.28 21.16
C ALA A 30 -6.37 19.31 22.36
N LEU A 31 -7.00 18.12 22.29
CA LEU A 31 -6.84 17.09 23.31
C LEU A 31 -5.43 16.51 23.35
N SER A 32 -4.77 16.41 22.20
CA SER A 32 -3.39 15.92 22.10
C SER A 32 -2.35 16.96 22.55
N LEU A 33 -2.62 18.25 22.39
CA LEU A 33 -1.74 19.34 22.86
C LEU A 33 -1.78 19.57 24.37
N ALA A 34 -2.87 19.21 25.06
CA ALA A 34 -2.98 19.32 26.52
C ALA A 34 -2.08 18.32 27.28
N ALA A 35 -1.58 17.27 26.65
CA ALA A 35 -0.66 16.30 27.23
C ALA A 35 0.84 16.71 27.19
N VAL A 36 1.16 17.89 26.65
CA VAL A 36 2.53 18.31 26.29
C VAL A 36 3.30 19.04 27.40
N SER A 37 2.75 19.21 28.60
CA SER A 37 3.44 19.88 29.71
C SER A 37 4.20 18.94 30.65
N ALA A 38 4.76 17.83 30.16
CA ALA A 38 5.69 17.02 30.94
C ALA A 38 7.12 17.62 30.92
N PRO A 39 7.81 17.70 32.04
CA PRO A 39 9.16 18.26 32.09
C PRO A 39 10.12 17.39 31.25
N ALA A 40 11.01 18.06 30.52
CA ALA A 40 12.07 17.39 29.75
C ALA A 40 12.96 16.59 30.70
N LEU A 41 12.82 15.29 30.71
CA LEU A 41 13.73 14.40 31.43
C LEU A 41 15.11 14.44 30.74
N ALA A 42 16.15 14.61 31.58
CA ALA A 42 17.53 14.73 31.11
C ALA A 42 17.96 13.50 30.28
N GLN A 43 18.65 13.76 29.19
CA GLN A 43 19.21 12.75 28.31
C GLN A 43 20.33 11.97 28.98
N THR A 44 20.18 10.66 29.12
CA THR A 44 21.27 9.72 29.39
C THR A 44 21.61 8.95 28.12
N ALA A 45 22.89 8.57 27.97
CA ALA A 45 23.42 7.88 26.80
C ALA A 45 22.54 6.70 26.33
N THR A 46 22.35 6.61 25.03
CA THR A 46 21.61 5.53 24.36
C THR A 46 22.28 4.18 24.61
N ALA A 47 21.59 3.27 25.29
CA ALA A 47 22.05 1.91 25.49
C ALA A 47 21.76 1.04 24.23
N PRO A 48 22.54 0.01 23.82
CA PRO A 48 22.34 -0.84 22.62
C PRO A 48 21.01 -1.58 22.66
N ALA A 49 20.39 -1.89 21.49
CA ALA A 49 19.17 -2.70 21.44
C ALA A 49 19.39 -3.98 22.27
N PRO A 50 18.38 -4.43 23.04
CA PRO A 50 18.56 -5.61 23.87
C PRO A 50 18.85 -6.82 22.97
N ALA A 51 20.07 -7.31 23.06
CA ALA A 51 20.53 -8.50 22.37
C ALA A 51 20.85 -9.57 23.38
N ILE A 52 20.46 -10.81 23.08
CA ILE A 52 20.78 -11.98 23.87
C ILE A 52 21.82 -12.78 23.08
N GLN A 53 23.02 -12.93 23.67
CA GLN A 53 24.07 -13.80 23.11
C GLN A 53 23.84 -15.21 23.63
N THR A 54 23.77 -16.19 22.73
CA THR A 54 23.67 -17.61 23.08
C THR A 54 24.60 -18.43 22.19
N GLY A 55 25.80 -18.73 22.70
CA GLY A 55 26.87 -19.33 21.88
C GLY A 55 27.23 -18.41 20.70
N PRO A 56 27.31 -18.95 19.47
CA PRO A 56 27.64 -18.17 18.26
C PRO A 56 26.45 -17.35 17.71
N LEU A 57 25.32 -17.32 18.41
CA LEU A 57 24.09 -16.69 17.93
C LEU A 57 23.76 -15.45 18.76
N THR A 58 23.51 -14.33 18.08
CA THR A 58 22.99 -13.08 18.68
C THR A 58 21.52 -12.89 18.29
N LEU A 59 20.64 -12.78 19.28
CA LEU A 59 19.21 -12.51 19.12
C LEU A 59 18.93 -11.04 19.45
N THR A 60 18.35 -10.29 18.52
CA THR A 60 17.96 -8.88 18.72
C THR A 60 16.46 -8.75 18.57
N PHE A 61 15.80 -8.22 19.59
CA PHE A 61 14.37 -7.95 19.57
C PHE A 61 14.08 -6.57 19.02
N GLY A 62 12.95 -6.42 18.31
CA GLY A 62 12.49 -5.17 17.74
C GLY A 62 10.98 -5.06 17.75
N GLY A 63 10.49 -3.91 17.26
CA GLY A 63 9.06 -3.64 17.16
C GLY A 63 8.62 -2.47 18.02
N PHE A 64 7.31 -2.26 18.06
CA PHE A 64 6.66 -1.18 18.81
C PHE A 64 5.22 -1.56 19.16
N THR A 65 4.69 -0.92 20.18
CA THR A 65 3.24 -0.86 20.43
C THR A 65 2.69 0.46 19.92
N GLU A 66 1.48 0.46 19.40
CA GLU A 66 0.84 1.64 18.82
C GLU A 66 -0.61 1.76 19.24
N LEU A 67 -1.04 3.02 19.42
CA LEU A 67 -2.44 3.41 19.30
C LEU A 67 -2.53 4.46 18.19
N ALA A 68 -3.19 4.10 17.09
CA ALA A 68 -3.52 5.01 16.00
C ALA A 68 -4.99 5.43 16.08
N THR A 69 -5.25 6.72 15.88
CA THR A 69 -6.58 7.32 15.75
C THR A 69 -6.73 7.81 14.33
N ILE A 70 -7.82 7.45 13.67
CA ILE A 70 -8.07 7.72 12.26
C ILE A 70 -9.45 8.39 12.13
N TYR A 71 -9.50 9.50 11.41
CA TYR A 71 -10.74 10.16 10.99
C TYR A 71 -10.75 10.29 9.47
N ARG A 72 -11.84 9.86 8.83
CA ARG A 72 -12.11 10.09 7.41
C ARG A 72 -13.42 10.82 7.23
N ASN A 73 -13.47 11.76 6.30
CA ASN A 73 -14.71 12.49 5.99
C ASN A 73 -15.69 11.67 5.14
N ARG A 74 -15.28 10.51 4.66
CA ARG A 74 -16.09 9.46 4.02
C ARG A 74 -15.82 8.14 4.70
N ASN A 75 -16.74 7.20 4.66
CA ASN A 75 -16.60 5.90 5.30
C ASN A 75 -16.06 4.87 4.30
N GLU A 76 -14.82 4.46 4.46
CA GLU A 76 -14.22 3.33 3.73
C GLU A 76 -14.48 1.98 4.42
N SER A 77 -14.99 1.99 5.65
CA SER A 77 -15.04 0.80 6.51
C SER A 77 -13.66 0.15 6.71
N ALA A 78 -12.61 0.96 6.66
CA ALA A 78 -11.21 0.55 6.74
C ALA A 78 -10.60 0.89 8.11
N ASP A 79 -9.48 0.25 8.42
CA ASP A 79 -8.60 0.54 9.55
C ASP A 79 -7.47 1.49 9.09
N VAL A 80 -6.27 1.38 9.63
CA VAL A 80 -5.09 2.16 9.21
C VAL A 80 -4.75 1.92 7.73
N GLY A 81 -4.88 0.68 7.26
CA GLY A 81 -4.72 0.36 5.84
C GLY A 81 -5.96 0.77 5.04
N SER A 82 -5.82 1.77 4.19
CA SER A 82 -6.86 2.23 3.28
C SER A 82 -6.86 1.44 1.98
N ASP A 83 -8.04 1.21 1.41
CA ASP A 83 -8.21 0.65 0.08
C ASP A 83 -8.61 1.77 -0.88
N PHE A 84 -7.64 2.43 -1.47
CA PHE A 84 -7.87 3.62 -2.30
C PHE A 84 -8.65 3.33 -3.58
N ASN A 85 -8.42 2.17 -4.19
CA ASN A 85 -9.05 1.84 -5.47
C ASN A 85 -10.56 1.58 -5.34
N THR A 86 -10.97 0.83 -4.33
CA THR A 86 -12.37 0.44 -4.15
C THR A 86 -13.02 1.09 -2.92
N GLY A 87 -12.23 1.49 -1.94
CA GLY A 87 -12.70 2.03 -0.67
C GLY A 87 -13.21 3.47 -0.74
N ILE A 88 -12.56 4.36 -1.53
CA ILE A 88 -13.04 5.75 -1.68
C ILE A 88 -14.38 5.75 -2.42
N PRO A 89 -15.52 5.99 -1.74
CA PRO A 89 -16.83 5.81 -2.36
C PRO A 89 -17.19 6.98 -3.27
N PHE A 90 -17.71 6.67 -4.47
CA PHE A 90 -18.41 7.65 -5.29
C PHE A 90 -19.74 8.05 -4.65
N TYR A 91 -20.42 9.07 -5.20
CA TYR A 91 -21.64 9.63 -4.61
C TYR A 91 -22.83 8.65 -4.56
N ASP A 92 -22.86 7.65 -5.42
CA ASP A 92 -23.88 6.59 -5.43
C ASP A 92 -23.94 5.78 -4.13
N ASN A 93 -22.82 5.63 -3.46
CA ASN A 93 -22.70 4.90 -2.21
C ASN A 93 -22.99 5.81 -1.01
N THR A 94 -23.88 5.38 -0.11
CA THR A 94 -24.22 6.10 1.11
C THR A 94 -23.02 6.40 2.00
N ASN A 95 -21.97 5.59 1.95
CA ASN A 95 -20.72 5.80 2.66
C ASN A 95 -20.00 7.10 2.24
N SER A 96 -20.29 7.64 1.05
CA SER A 96 -19.77 8.94 0.62
C SER A 96 -20.30 10.11 1.44
N GLN A 97 -21.42 9.93 2.16
CA GLN A 97 -22.11 10.95 2.94
C GLN A 97 -21.86 10.83 4.46
N VAL A 98 -21.12 9.82 4.89
CA VAL A 98 -20.89 9.50 6.29
C VAL A 98 -19.40 9.51 6.59
N SER A 99 -18.99 10.24 7.62
CA SER A 99 -17.62 10.17 8.13
C SER A 99 -17.41 8.93 8.99
N GLU A 100 -16.15 8.52 9.15
CA GLU A 100 -15.79 7.48 10.11
C GLU A 100 -14.70 7.95 11.08
N PHE A 101 -14.74 7.39 12.28
CA PHE A 101 -13.74 7.53 13.31
C PHE A 101 -13.36 6.15 13.82
N ARG A 102 -12.07 5.87 13.89
CA ARG A 102 -11.54 4.58 14.36
C ARG A 102 -10.33 4.77 15.25
N GLU A 103 -10.17 3.84 16.16
CA GLU A 103 -8.94 3.65 16.92
C GLU A 103 -8.42 2.24 16.67
N SER A 104 -7.12 2.11 16.48
CA SER A 104 -6.50 0.84 16.13
C SER A 104 -5.15 0.66 16.80
N ALA A 105 -4.93 -0.53 17.37
CA ALA A 105 -3.62 -0.97 17.83
C ALA A 105 -2.97 -1.99 16.87
N ARG A 106 -3.59 -2.27 15.73
CA ARG A 106 -3.24 -3.38 14.82
C ARG A 106 -1.91 -3.21 14.11
N GLN A 107 -1.38 -1.99 13.99
CA GLN A 107 -0.01 -1.75 13.49
C GLN A 107 1.08 -2.12 14.48
N SER A 108 0.73 -2.36 15.75
CA SER A 108 1.70 -2.84 16.74
C SER A 108 2.49 -4.01 16.17
N ARG A 109 3.80 -3.97 16.34
CA ARG A 109 4.74 -4.83 15.64
C ARG A 109 5.69 -5.51 16.59
N PHE A 110 6.04 -6.74 16.26
CA PHE A 110 7.11 -7.48 16.90
C PHE A 110 8.07 -8.00 15.85
N SER A 111 9.37 -7.95 16.13
CA SER A 111 10.39 -8.53 15.27
C SER A 111 11.50 -9.20 16.07
N LEU A 112 12.14 -10.17 15.44
CA LEU A 112 13.29 -10.89 15.96
C LEU A 112 14.31 -11.06 14.84
N LEU A 113 15.53 -10.61 15.11
CA LEU A 113 16.71 -10.84 14.28
C LEU A 113 17.62 -11.82 14.98
N ALA A 114 17.95 -12.91 14.31
CA ALA A 114 18.92 -13.90 14.74
C ALA A 114 20.14 -13.83 13.81
N GLN A 115 21.31 -13.51 14.33
CA GLN A 115 22.56 -13.38 13.58
C GLN A 115 23.59 -14.37 14.11
N GLY A 116 24.11 -15.23 13.22
CA GLY A 116 25.25 -16.08 13.53
C GLY A 116 26.57 -15.34 13.43
N GLU A 117 27.57 -15.83 14.13
CA GLU A 117 28.95 -15.39 13.92
C GLU A 117 29.41 -15.77 12.51
N SER A 118 30.33 -14.96 11.94
CA SER A 118 30.93 -15.30 10.67
C SER A 118 31.82 -16.56 10.81
N TYR A 119 31.59 -17.52 9.93
CA TYR A 119 32.37 -18.74 9.86
C TYR A 119 32.79 -18.99 8.42
N ASP A 120 34.09 -19.11 8.17
CA ASP A 120 34.68 -19.32 6.84
C ASP A 120 34.15 -18.30 5.78
N GLY A 121 34.08 -17.03 6.16
CA GLY A 121 33.58 -15.95 5.30
C GLY A 121 32.08 -15.91 5.07
N LEU A 122 31.32 -16.78 5.74
CA LEU A 122 29.87 -16.86 5.65
C LEU A 122 29.19 -16.34 6.95
N LYS A 123 28.23 -15.45 6.84
CA LYS A 123 27.46 -14.91 7.96
C LYS A 123 25.96 -15.21 7.77
N PRO A 124 25.42 -16.19 8.52
CA PRO A 124 24.01 -16.51 8.47
C PRO A 124 23.17 -15.51 9.27
N GLU A 125 21.97 -15.21 8.78
CA GLU A 125 20.99 -14.37 9.45
C GLU A 125 19.57 -14.94 9.22
N ALA A 126 18.70 -14.81 10.19
CA ALA A 126 17.28 -15.02 10.02
C ALA A 126 16.51 -13.82 10.65
N TYR A 127 15.46 -13.38 10.00
CA TYR A 127 14.64 -12.27 10.48
C TYR A 127 13.17 -12.61 10.35
N MET A 128 12.41 -12.29 11.39
CA MET A 128 10.95 -12.32 11.34
C MET A 128 10.35 -11.01 11.84
N GLU A 129 9.25 -10.61 11.23
CA GLU A 129 8.44 -9.45 11.62
C GLU A 129 6.96 -9.77 11.46
N THR A 130 6.18 -9.44 12.50
CA THR A 130 4.73 -9.66 12.54
C THR A 130 4.00 -8.41 12.99
N ASP A 131 2.75 -8.25 12.56
CA ASP A 131 1.78 -7.28 13.08
C ASP A 131 0.37 -7.92 13.12
N PHE A 132 -0.68 -7.11 13.36
CA PHE A 132 -2.08 -7.54 13.36
C PHE A 132 -2.90 -6.88 12.24
N LEU A 133 -2.28 -6.04 11.42
CA LEU A 133 -2.97 -5.33 10.35
C LEU A 133 -3.36 -6.30 9.23
N SER A 134 -4.61 -6.26 8.80
CA SER A 134 -5.20 -7.21 7.83
C SER A 134 -5.18 -8.68 8.25
N ALA A 135 -5.03 -8.96 9.54
CA ALA A 135 -5.11 -10.32 10.07
C ALA A 135 -6.55 -10.76 10.33
N GLY A 136 -6.77 -12.08 10.40
CA GLY A 136 -8.07 -12.64 10.70
C GLY A 136 -8.60 -12.20 12.08
N VAL A 137 -9.91 -11.98 12.17
CA VAL A 137 -10.60 -11.63 13.41
C VAL A 137 -10.86 -12.90 14.22
N THR A 138 -10.47 -12.91 15.49
CA THR A 138 -10.64 -14.05 16.41
C THR A 138 -11.64 -13.79 17.53
N SER A 139 -12.15 -12.55 17.65
CA SER A 139 -13.20 -12.16 18.58
C SER A 139 -14.01 -10.99 18.01
N ASN A 140 -15.11 -10.63 18.67
CA ASN A 140 -15.94 -9.50 18.25
C ASN A 140 -15.38 -8.16 18.76
N SER A 141 -15.69 -7.07 18.04
CA SER A 141 -15.22 -5.72 18.39
C SER A 141 -15.99 -5.06 19.55
N ARG A 142 -17.02 -5.72 20.11
CA ARG A 142 -17.85 -5.15 21.18
C ARG A 142 -17.23 -5.34 22.55
N GLU A 143 -16.51 -6.46 22.73
CA GLU A 143 -15.93 -6.85 24.02
C GLU A 143 -14.42 -6.85 23.98
N SER A 144 -13.84 -7.47 22.95
CA SER A 144 -12.39 -7.61 22.81
C SER A 144 -12.00 -7.63 21.34
N ASN A 145 -11.33 -6.60 20.88
CA ASN A 145 -10.72 -6.57 19.56
C ASN A 145 -9.57 -7.57 19.52
N SER A 146 -9.83 -8.73 18.94
CA SER A 146 -8.87 -9.83 18.87
C SER A 146 -8.55 -10.19 17.43
N TYR A 147 -7.28 -10.27 17.12
CA TYR A 147 -6.75 -10.55 15.78
C TYR A 147 -5.60 -11.55 15.85
N THR A 148 -5.42 -12.32 14.79
CA THR A 148 -4.26 -13.20 14.62
C THR A 148 -3.02 -12.40 14.23
N LEU A 149 -1.84 -12.95 14.49
CA LEU A 149 -0.59 -12.39 13.97
C LEU A 149 -0.53 -12.55 12.44
N ARG A 150 -0.14 -11.48 11.75
CA ARG A 150 0.17 -11.50 10.33
C ARG A 150 1.68 -11.57 10.12
N MET A 151 2.14 -12.53 9.35
CA MET A 151 3.54 -12.58 8.90
C MET A 151 3.79 -11.44 7.89
N ARG A 152 4.66 -10.50 8.25
CA ARG A 152 5.10 -9.43 7.34
C ARG A 152 6.33 -9.84 6.57
N VAL A 153 7.36 -10.20 7.32
CA VAL A 153 8.67 -10.61 6.81
C VAL A 153 9.09 -11.88 7.56
N PHE A 154 9.63 -12.84 6.83
CA PHE A 154 10.20 -14.05 7.39
C PHE A 154 11.17 -14.65 6.37
N TYR A 155 12.47 -14.49 6.60
CA TYR A 155 13.50 -14.99 5.68
C TYR A 155 14.73 -15.52 6.40
N GLY A 156 15.46 -16.38 5.70
CA GLY A 156 16.85 -16.69 5.95
C GLY A 156 17.76 -15.92 4.98
N ARG A 157 18.92 -15.50 5.46
CA ARG A 157 19.92 -14.76 4.69
C ARG A 157 21.32 -15.36 4.91
N MET A 158 22.11 -15.40 3.86
CA MET A 158 23.51 -15.74 3.89
C MET A 158 24.32 -14.61 3.23
N GLN A 159 25.16 -13.95 3.99
CA GLN A 159 26.12 -12.97 3.49
C GLN A 159 27.50 -13.58 3.39
N THR A 160 28.26 -13.16 2.39
CA THR A 160 29.68 -13.49 2.25
C THR A 160 30.57 -12.29 2.49
N ASP A 161 31.80 -12.51 2.92
CA ASP A 161 32.77 -11.43 3.14
C ASP A 161 33.18 -10.69 1.85
N TRP A 162 32.95 -11.32 0.68
CA TRP A 162 33.31 -10.76 -0.63
C TRP A 162 32.12 -10.03 -1.32
N GLY A 163 30.95 -9.93 -0.68
CA GLY A 163 29.87 -9.05 -1.12
C GLY A 163 28.62 -9.74 -1.66
N LEU A 164 28.61 -11.09 -1.77
CA LEU A 164 27.39 -11.81 -2.17
C LEU A 164 26.42 -11.93 -0.99
N ASP A 165 25.15 -11.68 -1.26
CA ASP A 165 24.04 -11.77 -0.34
C ASP A 165 22.91 -12.60 -0.96
N VAL A 166 22.50 -13.67 -0.30
CA VAL A 166 21.42 -14.55 -0.74
C VAL A 166 20.31 -14.54 0.32
N VAL A 167 19.10 -14.23 -0.10
CA VAL A 167 17.90 -14.17 0.76
C VAL A 167 16.85 -15.14 0.23
N ALA A 168 16.32 -15.99 1.11
CA ALA A 168 15.23 -16.90 0.78
C ALA A 168 14.12 -16.80 1.84
N GLY A 169 12.87 -16.56 1.42
CA GLY A 169 11.70 -16.42 2.28
C GLY A 169 10.85 -15.24 1.89
N GLN A 170 9.98 -14.78 2.77
CA GLN A 170 9.13 -13.62 2.54
C GLN A 170 9.83 -12.34 2.97
N SER A 171 9.97 -11.39 2.05
CA SER A 171 10.55 -10.07 2.29
C SER A 171 9.87 -9.01 1.42
N TRP A 172 10.22 -7.75 1.62
CA TRP A 172 9.85 -6.68 0.71
C TRP A 172 10.38 -6.96 -0.69
N SER A 173 9.59 -6.62 -1.69
CA SER A 173 9.99 -6.74 -3.09
C SER A 173 11.27 -5.95 -3.38
N LEU A 174 12.08 -6.49 -4.29
CA LEU A 174 13.23 -5.75 -4.81
C LEU A 174 12.83 -4.48 -5.60
N ALA A 175 11.55 -4.36 -6.03
CA ALA A 175 11.02 -3.13 -6.65
C ALA A 175 10.94 -1.94 -5.67
N THR A 176 10.84 -2.19 -4.36
CA THR A 176 10.77 -1.12 -3.34
C THR A 176 12.06 -0.31 -3.29
N LEU A 177 11.95 1.03 -3.13
CA LEU A 177 13.11 1.92 -2.97
C LEU A 177 13.90 1.58 -1.69
N TYR A 178 15.23 1.61 -1.76
CA TYR A 178 16.16 1.39 -0.65
C TYR A 178 16.77 2.72 -0.18
N LYS A 179 17.30 2.73 1.06
CA LYS A 179 17.98 3.91 1.63
C LYS A 179 19.41 4.03 1.11
N ASP A 180 20.09 2.91 1.01
CA ASP A 180 21.39 2.74 0.40
C ASP A 180 21.62 1.26 0.04
N GLY A 181 22.47 0.97 -0.92
CA GLY A 181 22.71 -0.38 -1.41
C GLY A 181 21.41 -1.13 -1.75
N LEU A 182 21.40 -2.45 -1.53
CA LEU A 182 20.22 -3.32 -1.72
C LEU A 182 20.06 -4.32 -0.56
N ASN A 183 20.47 -3.95 0.65
CA ASN A 183 20.36 -4.84 1.81
C ASN A 183 18.90 -4.95 2.26
N VAL A 184 18.47 -6.16 2.60
CA VAL A 184 17.17 -6.36 3.27
C VAL A 184 17.14 -5.59 4.59
N ARG A 185 15.98 -5.04 4.92
CA ARG A 185 15.67 -4.13 6.05
C ARG A 185 16.13 -2.67 5.87
N ASP A 186 16.75 -2.34 4.73
CA ASP A 186 17.10 -0.97 4.37
C ASP A 186 16.11 -0.37 3.36
N GLU A 187 14.93 -1.00 3.19
CA GLU A 187 13.84 -0.45 2.37
C GLU A 187 13.41 0.92 2.87
N ASN A 188 13.22 1.84 1.94
CA ASN A 188 12.82 3.23 2.21
C ASN A 188 11.30 3.40 2.08
N ALA A 189 10.54 2.79 3.00
CA ALA A 189 9.12 3.08 3.10
C ALA A 189 8.89 4.53 3.57
N PRO A 190 7.81 5.19 3.10
CA PRO A 190 7.40 6.48 3.62
C PRO A 190 7.32 6.48 5.14
N VAL A 191 7.68 7.60 5.77
CA VAL A 191 7.70 7.72 7.24
C VAL A 191 6.34 8.09 7.84
N GLY A 192 5.27 8.06 7.05
CA GLY A 192 3.90 8.30 7.48
C GLY A 192 3.41 7.36 8.60
N ILE A 193 2.27 7.70 9.19
CA ILE A 193 1.61 6.82 10.17
C ILE A 193 1.18 5.53 9.48
N ASP A 194 0.66 5.62 8.28
CA ASP A 194 0.21 4.51 7.44
C ASP A 194 1.24 4.05 6.39
N ALA A 195 2.42 4.55 6.41
CA ALA A 195 3.64 4.29 5.63
C ALA A 195 3.50 3.54 4.28
N GLN A 196 2.70 2.46 4.21
CA GLN A 196 2.54 1.58 3.06
C GLN A 196 1.35 1.97 2.18
N TYR A 197 0.48 2.85 2.66
CA TYR A 197 -0.78 3.22 2.03
C TYR A 197 -0.74 4.65 1.51
N ILE A 198 0.40 5.03 0.90
CA ILE A 198 0.59 6.30 0.20
C ILE A 198 0.61 6.00 -1.29
N ALA A 199 -0.28 6.63 -2.06
CA ALA A 199 -0.39 6.41 -3.50
C ALA A 199 0.93 6.66 -4.22
N GLY A 200 1.28 5.82 -5.18
CA GLY A 200 2.53 5.88 -5.93
C GLY A 200 3.72 5.21 -5.23
N PHE A 201 3.57 4.72 -4.01
CA PHE A 201 4.60 3.93 -3.35
C PHE A 201 4.62 2.51 -3.90
N ASN A 202 5.73 2.11 -4.52
CA ASN A 202 5.89 0.78 -5.09
C ASN A 202 6.41 -0.21 -4.06
N TRP A 203 5.60 -1.24 -3.75
CA TRP A 203 5.96 -2.27 -2.80
C TRP A 203 5.09 -3.52 -2.92
N THR A 204 5.65 -4.64 -2.53
CA THR A 204 4.94 -5.86 -2.14
C THR A 204 5.75 -6.56 -1.05
N ARG A 205 5.17 -7.58 -0.42
CA ARG A 205 5.89 -8.51 0.46
C ARG A 205 5.55 -9.92 0.04
N ASN A 206 6.49 -10.57 -0.60
CA ASN A 206 6.29 -11.87 -1.24
C ASN A 206 7.33 -12.89 -0.79
N PRO A 207 6.99 -14.20 -0.79
CA PRO A 207 8.00 -15.25 -0.87
C PRO A 207 8.89 -15.01 -2.08
N GLN A 208 10.19 -15.09 -1.88
CA GLN A 208 11.19 -14.80 -2.92
C GLN A 208 12.52 -15.51 -2.69
N LEU A 209 13.25 -15.70 -3.77
CA LEU A 209 14.68 -15.96 -3.77
C LEU A 209 15.37 -14.73 -4.37
N ARG A 210 16.24 -14.10 -3.59
CA ARG A 210 16.97 -12.90 -4.00
C ARG A 210 18.47 -13.15 -3.88
N VAL A 211 19.19 -12.66 -4.87
CA VAL A 211 20.66 -12.63 -4.88
C VAL A 211 21.10 -11.20 -5.14
N VAL A 212 21.97 -10.67 -4.30
CA VAL A 212 22.57 -9.33 -4.46
C VAL A 212 24.07 -9.46 -4.42
N GLU A 213 24.75 -8.82 -5.35
CA GLU A 213 26.20 -8.65 -5.34
C GLU A 213 26.53 -7.19 -5.04
N HIS A 214 27.25 -6.96 -3.95
CA HIS A 214 27.79 -5.68 -3.55
C HIS A 214 29.22 -5.53 -4.07
N PHE A 215 29.38 -5.13 -5.33
CA PHE A 215 30.70 -4.97 -5.98
C PHE A 215 31.59 -3.95 -5.28
N SER A 216 30.97 -2.96 -4.66
CA SER A 216 31.63 -1.93 -3.86
C SER A 216 30.62 -1.26 -2.93
N LYS A 217 31.08 -0.34 -2.10
CA LYS A 217 30.19 0.52 -1.32
C LYS A 217 29.32 1.46 -2.18
N ALA A 218 29.71 1.67 -3.44
CA ALA A 218 29.03 2.58 -4.35
C ALA A 218 28.14 1.88 -5.38
N PHE A 219 28.22 0.57 -5.53
CA PHE A 219 27.47 -0.14 -6.56
C PHE A 219 27.06 -1.54 -6.13
N SER A 220 25.76 -1.81 -6.27
CA SER A 220 25.15 -3.13 -6.02
C SER A 220 24.24 -3.52 -7.18
N LEU A 221 24.16 -4.82 -7.46
CA LEU A 221 23.28 -5.41 -8.46
C LEU A 221 22.50 -6.55 -7.82
N GLY A 222 21.17 -6.53 -7.96
CA GLY A 222 20.27 -7.53 -7.40
C GLY A 222 19.40 -8.21 -8.46
N LEU A 223 19.12 -9.47 -8.23
CA LEU A 223 18.12 -10.28 -8.94
C LEU A 223 17.17 -10.88 -7.92
N SER A 224 15.86 -10.75 -8.13
CA SER A 224 14.83 -11.38 -7.32
C SER A 224 13.87 -12.19 -8.20
N LEU A 225 13.54 -13.40 -7.72
CA LEU A 225 12.45 -14.23 -8.23
C LEU A 225 11.37 -14.24 -7.17
N GLU A 226 10.27 -13.56 -7.43
CA GLU A 226 9.20 -13.29 -6.47
C GLU A 226 7.92 -14.07 -6.80
N SER A 227 7.21 -14.53 -5.75
CA SER A 227 5.94 -15.24 -5.93
C SER A 227 4.96 -14.40 -6.74
N PRO A 228 4.45 -14.91 -7.87
CA PRO A 228 3.55 -14.15 -8.73
C PRO A 228 2.17 -14.01 -8.08
N GLN A 229 1.47 -12.95 -8.42
CA GLN A 229 0.07 -12.71 -8.11
C GLN A 229 -0.46 -11.65 -9.06
N ALA A 230 -1.75 -11.64 -9.36
CA ALA A 230 -2.37 -10.65 -10.22
C ALA A 230 -3.56 -9.98 -9.54
N VAL A 231 -3.65 -8.66 -9.70
CA VAL A 231 -4.84 -7.87 -9.41
C VAL A 231 -5.62 -7.71 -10.71
N THR A 232 -6.92 -7.93 -10.65
CA THR A 232 -7.75 -7.93 -11.84
C THR A 232 -8.84 -6.89 -11.79
N SER A 233 -9.21 -6.41 -12.95
CA SER A 233 -10.30 -5.46 -13.03
C SER A 233 -11.63 -6.10 -12.64
N ASN A 234 -12.41 -5.46 -11.78
CA ASN A 234 -13.78 -5.88 -11.45
C ASN A 234 -14.71 -5.95 -12.67
N GLY A 235 -14.30 -5.47 -13.83
CA GLY A 235 -15.05 -5.48 -15.08
C GLY A 235 -14.95 -6.78 -15.89
N ILE A 236 -14.14 -7.75 -15.45
CA ILE A 236 -14.13 -9.08 -16.09
C ILE A 236 -15.46 -9.82 -15.84
N ASN A 237 -16.10 -9.56 -14.72
CA ASN A 237 -17.40 -10.13 -14.38
C ASN A 237 -18.52 -9.23 -14.89
N SER A 238 -18.93 -9.36 -16.14
CA SER A 238 -20.26 -9.05 -16.73
C SER A 238 -21.07 -7.82 -16.21
N THR A 239 -20.65 -7.09 -15.20
CA THR A 239 -21.30 -5.89 -14.70
C THR A 239 -20.97 -4.70 -15.61
N GLY A 240 -21.89 -4.33 -16.46
CA GLY A 240 -21.73 -3.24 -17.43
C GLY A 240 -21.67 -3.69 -18.89
N LEU A 241 -21.74 -4.98 -19.16
CA LEU A 241 -21.87 -5.49 -20.53
C LEU A 241 -23.29 -5.31 -21.04
N PRO A 242 -23.48 -5.02 -22.34
CA PRO A 242 -24.81 -4.95 -22.94
C PRO A 242 -25.58 -6.26 -22.75
N THR A 243 -26.87 -6.14 -22.42
CA THR A 243 -27.75 -7.31 -22.26
C THR A 243 -27.75 -8.18 -23.52
N GLY A 244 -27.48 -9.47 -23.37
CA GLY A 244 -27.48 -10.43 -24.48
C GLY A 244 -26.09 -10.76 -25.02
N THR A 245 -25.02 -10.25 -24.42
CA THR A 245 -23.67 -10.63 -24.79
C THR A 245 -23.34 -12.01 -24.21
N THR A 246 -23.11 -13.00 -25.05
CA THR A 246 -22.51 -14.29 -24.64
C THR A 246 -21.02 -14.08 -24.49
N PHE A 247 -20.60 -13.80 -23.28
CA PHE A 247 -19.19 -13.83 -22.92
C PHE A 247 -18.74 -15.28 -22.68
N PRO A 248 -17.45 -15.61 -22.84
CA PRO A 248 -16.92 -16.85 -22.28
C PRO A 248 -17.36 -16.97 -20.83
N PRO A 249 -17.54 -18.18 -20.28
CA PRO A 249 -18.20 -18.40 -19.01
C PRO A 249 -17.71 -17.45 -17.93
N SER A 250 -18.63 -16.99 -17.09
CA SER A 250 -18.47 -15.98 -16.05
C SER A 250 -17.47 -16.34 -14.94
N SER A 251 -16.79 -17.45 -15.04
CA SER A 251 -15.76 -17.94 -14.13
C SER A 251 -14.41 -18.03 -14.86
N VAL A 252 -13.80 -16.89 -15.12
CA VAL A 252 -12.38 -16.88 -15.45
C VAL A 252 -11.61 -16.92 -14.15
N ASP A 253 -11.30 -18.11 -13.72
CA ASP A 253 -10.39 -18.27 -12.61
C ASP A 253 -8.96 -18.17 -13.14
N TYR A 254 -8.35 -17.00 -12.97
CA TYR A 254 -6.90 -16.84 -12.95
C TYR A 254 -6.38 -16.85 -11.50
N GLN A 255 -7.27 -17.04 -10.53
CA GLN A 255 -6.97 -17.32 -9.14
C GLN A 255 -7.76 -18.55 -8.70
N ASN A 256 -7.08 -19.60 -8.30
CA ASN A 256 -7.73 -20.73 -7.67
C ASN A 256 -8.06 -20.40 -6.22
N SER A 257 -9.35 -20.29 -5.89
CA SER A 257 -9.78 -20.20 -4.50
C SER A 257 -9.88 -21.58 -3.87
N GLY A 258 -9.36 -21.72 -2.73
CA GLY A 258 -9.72 -22.54 -1.61
C GLY A 258 -9.73 -24.04 -1.71
N ASP A 259 -10.59 -24.64 -2.43
CA ASP A 259 -10.80 -26.10 -2.37
C ASP A 259 -9.58 -26.91 -2.81
N SER A 260 -8.69 -26.30 -3.54
CA SER A 260 -7.45 -26.89 -4.02
C SER A 260 -6.20 -26.32 -3.34
N ALA A 261 -6.36 -25.37 -2.42
CA ALA A 261 -5.24 -24.65 -1.80
C ALA A 261 -4.45 -25.51 -0.80
N GLY A 262 -4.63 -26.79 -0.87
CA GLY A 262 -3.97 -27.76 -0.03
C GLY A 262 -4.72 -28.03 1.27
N LEU A 263 -4.22 -29.02 1.98
CA LEU A 263 -4.84 -29.62 3.15
C LEU A 263 -5.07 -28.63 4.31
N GLU A 264 -4.26 -27.57 4.38
CA GLU A 264 -4.16 -26.72 5.56
C GLU A 264 -4.70 -25.29 5.35
N ASN A 265 -5.06 -24.88 4.14
CA ASN A 265 -5.49 -23.53 3.85
C ASN A 265 -6.54 -23.45 2.74
N SER A 266 -7.80 -23.53 3.13
CA SER A 266 -8.96 -23.49 2.23
C SER A 266 -9.38 -22.07 1.78
N THR A 267 -8.75 -21.00 2.30
CA THR A 267 -9.17 -19.61 2.05
C THR A 267 -8.17 -18.79 1.27
N THR A 268 -6.96 -19.31 1.01
CA THR A 268 -5.95 -18.61 0.20
C THR A 268 -6.25 -18.77 -1.27
N THR A 269 -6.21 -17.67 -1.99
CA THR A 269 -6.26 -17.66 -3.46
C THR A 269 -4.84 -17.72 -4.02
N TYR A 270 -4.64 -18.57 -5.02
CA TYR A 270 -3.39 -18.68 -5.76
C TYR A 270 -3.60 -18.23 -7.19
N THR A 271 -2.61 -17.52 -7.74
CA THR A 271 -2.60 -17.18 -9.17
C THR A 271 -2.39 -18.42 -10.05
N THR A 272 -2.85 -18.34 -11.28
CA THR A 272 -2.53 -19.33 -12.33
C THR A 272 -1.30 -18.95 -13.14
N ASP A 273 -0.60 -17.87 -12.75
CA ASP A 273 0.60 -17.39 -13.45
C ASP A 273 1.70 -18.46 -13.47
N PRO A 274 2.33 -18.71 -14.63
CA PRO A 274 3.17 -19.90 -14.83
C PRO A 274 4.60 -19.74 -14.35
N ALA A 275 5.02 -18.52 -13.98
CA ALA A 275 6.39 -18.20 -13.60
C ALA A 275 6.45 -17.12 -12.52
N PRO A 276 7.55 -17.05 -11.74
CA PRO A 276 7.74 -15.97 -10.79
C PRO A 276 7.87 -14.61 -11.50
N ASP A 277 7.52 -13.54 -10.78
CA ASP A 277 7.90 -12.19 -11.16
C ASP A 277 9.42 -12.07 -11.05
N VAL A 278 10.07 -11.51 -12.08
CA VAL A 278 11.53 -11.37 -12.14
C VAL A 278 11.91 -9.90 -12.05
N ILE A 279 12.74 -9.53 -11.08
CA ILE A 279 13.22 -8.16 -10.91
C ILE A 279 14.75 -8.15 -10.95
N VAL A 280 15.30 -7.29 -11.80
CA VAL A 280 16.74 -6.97 -11.84
C VAL A 280 16.89 -5.51 -11.48
N LYS A 281 17.68 -5.19 -10.45
CA LYS A 281 17.88 -3.83 -9.93
C LYS A 281 19.35 -3.51 -9.78
N ALA A 282 19.74 -2.33 -10.23
CA ALA A 282 21.04 -1.73 -9.94
C ALA A 282 20.86 -0.55 -8.99
N ALA A 283 21.72 -0.45 -7.97
CA ALA A 283 21.78 0.65 -7.03
C ALA A 283 23.16 1.29 -7.07
N PHE A 284 23.18 2.62 -6.93
CA PHE A 284 24.39 3.44 -7.00
C PHE A 284 24.42 4.49 -5.89
N ASP A 285 25.46 4.43 -5.05
CA ASP A 285 25.70 5.26 -3.86
C ASP A 285 27.01 6.06 -4.01
N PRO A 286 27.02 7.17 -4.79
CA PRO A 286 28.26 7.90 -5.11
C PRO A 286 28.77 8.80 -3.97
N GLY A 287 28.18 8.70 -2.76
CA GLY A 287 28.51 9.50 -1.59
C GLY A 287 27.67 10.77 -1.44
N PHE A 288 26.86 11.13 -2.42
CA PHE A 288 25.84 12.18 -2.33
C PHE A 288 24.47 11.66 -2.83
N GLY A 289 23.78 10.97 -1.99
CA GLY A 289 22.48 10.38 -2.30
C GLY A 289 22.59 8.93 -2.79
N HIS A 290 21.42 8.35 -2.97
CA HIS A 290 21.18 6.98 -3.42
C HIS A 290 20.37 7.02 -4.71
N TYR A 291 20.68 6.15 -5.66
CA TYR A 291 20.01 6.08 -6.96
C TYR A 291 19.77 4.62 -7.34
N GLU A 292 18.58 4.35 -7.88
CA GLU A 292 18.20 3.00 -8.31
C GLU A 292 17.54 3.01 -9.69
N VAL A 293 17.73 1.92 -10.42
CA VAL A 293 16.97 1.58 -11.61
C VAL A 293 16.71 0.08 -11.63
N TYR A 294 15.50 -0.32 -12.05
CA TYR A 294 15.17 -1.74 -12.15
C TYR A 294 14.24 -2.04 -13.32
N GLY A 295 14.32 -3.30 -13.78
CA GLY A 295 13.38 -3.91 -14.69
C GLY A 295 12.54 -4.97 -13.98
N LEU A 296 11.25 -5.01 -14.26
CA LEU A 296 10.29 -5.98 -13.79
C LEU A 296 9.74 -6.77 -14.98
N GLY A 297 9.79 -8.10 -14.92
CA GLY A 297 9.16 -9.01 -15.87
C GLY A 297 8.11 -9.88 -15.20
N ARG A 298 6.93 -9.99 -15.80
CA ARG A 298 5.78 -10.73 -15.28
C ARG A 298 5.12 -11.57 -16.36
N GLN A 299 4.43 -12.62 -15.97
CA GLN A 299 3.62 -13.44 -16.87
C GLN A 299 2.25 -13.68 -16.25
N PHE A 300 1.21 -13.61 -17.07
CA PHE A 300 -0.18 -13.81 -16.65
C PHE A 300 -0.81 -14.92 -17.49
N ARG A 301 -1.64 -15.75 -16.86
CA ARG A 301 -2.36 -16.81 -17.53
C ARG A 301 -3.79 -16.92 -17.00
N SER A 302 -4.77 -17.05 -17.90
CA SER A 302 -6.14 -17.39 -17.54
C SER A 302 -6.39 -18.89 -17.68
N THR A 303 -7.43 -19.38 -17.01
CA THR A 303 -7.86 -20.78 -17.13
C THR A 303 -8.84 -21.02 -18.28
N ILE A 304 -9.29 -19.96 -18.96
CA ILE A 304 -10.28 -20.08 -20.05
C ILE A 304 -9.68 -20.76 -21.26
N ASP A 305 -8.47 -20.39 -21.64
CA ASP A 305 -7.82 -21.03 -22.76
C ASP A 305 -7.06 -22.27 -22.31
N ARG A 306 -7.58 -23.43 -22.69
CA ARG A 306 -6.94 -24.72 -22.44
C ARG A 306 -5.58 -24.87 -23.16
N ALA A 307 -5.31 -24.02 -24.14
CA ALA A 307 -4.04 -23.98 -24.85
C ALA A 307 -2.92 -23.33 -24.04
N GLY A 308 -3.23 -22.72 -22.88
CA GLY A 308 -2.24 -22.15 -21.98
C GLY A 308 -1.66 -20.84 -22.49
N ASP A 309 -2.48 -19.98 -23.09
CA ASP A 309 -2.07 -18.64 -23.52
C ASP A 309 -1.55 -17.83 -22.33
N THR A 310 -0.25 -17.60 -22.36
CA THR A 310 0.46 -16.78 -21.41
C THR A 310 0.75 -15.44 -22.06
N VAL A 311 0.39 -14.35 -21.39
CA VAL A 311 0.72 -13.00 -21.80
C VAL A 311 1.78 -12.43 -20.88
N SER A 312 2.71 -11.64 -21.43
CA SER A 312 3.78 -11.02 -20.66
C SER A 312 3.44 -9.58 -20.33
N GLY A 313 3.75 -9.19 -19.11
CA GLY A 313 3.74 -7.83 -18.60
C GLY A 313 5.08 -7.46 -17.99
N GLY A 314 5.14 -6.29 -17.40
CA GLY A 314 6.31 -5.79 -16.70
C GLY A 314 6.55 -4.31 -16.95
N GLY A 315 7.63 -3.80 -16.40
CA GLY A 315 7.91 -2.38 -16.44
C GLY A 315 9.37 -2.03 -16.12
N VAL A 316 9.62 -0.74 -16.14
CA VAL A 316 10.90 -0.15 -15.70
C VAL A 316 10.59 0.86 -14.61
N GLY A 317 11.31 0.75 -13.51
CA GLY A 317 11.19 1.64 -12.38
C GLY A 317 12.55 2.11 -11.87
N GLY A 318 12.49 2.98 -10.90
CA GLY A 318 13.67 3.49 -10.23
C GLY A 318 13.33 4.50 -9.16
N GLY A 319 14.37 5.00 -8.52
CA GLY A 319 14.20 5.99 -7.48
C GLY A 319 15.53 6.65 -7.10
N LEU A 320 15.40 7.67 -6.28
CA LEU A 320 16.54 8.39 -5.72
C LEU A 320 16.21 8.97 -4.35
N ILE A 321 17.24 9.13 -3.54
CA ILE A 321 17.20 9.84 -2.25
C ILE A 321 18.34 10.83 -2.24
N LEU A 322 18.04 12.12 -2.10
CA LEU A 322 19.02 13.22 -2.13
C LEU A 322 19.06 13.92 -0.78
N PRO A 323 20.21 13.99 -0.10
CA PRO A 323 20.42 14.86 1.07
C PRO A 323 20.59 16.31 0.62
N VAL A 324 19.48 17.01 0.31
CA VAL A 324 19.48 18.41 -0.20
C VAL A 324 20.21 19.34 0.77
N LEU A 325 19.94 19.19 2.06
CA LEU A 325 20.70 19.80 3.15
C LEU A 325 21.10 18.66 4.09
N PRO A 326 22.37 18.26 4.14
CA PRO A 326 22.81 17.13 4.94
C PRO A 326 22.28 17.16 6.38
N LYS A 327 21.68 16.05 6.81
CA LYS A 327 21.04 15.85 8.12
C LYS A 327 19.78 16.67 8.39
N LEU A 328 19.46 17.66 7.57
CA LEU A 328 18.30 18.54 7.77
C LEU A 328 17.18 18.27 6.79
N LEU A 329 17.45 18.24 5.48
CA LEU A 329 16.45 18.10 4.44
C LEU A 329 16.84 17.01 3.43
N SER A 330 16.00 16.04 3.26
CA SER A 330 16.10 14.99 2.25
C SER A 330 14.93 15.08 1.28
N PHE A 331 15.22 14.91 0.00
CA PHE A 331 14.23 14.72 -1.07
C PHE A 331 14.30 13.26 -1.53
N GLN A 332 13.16 12.64 -1.79
CA GLN A 332 13.07 11.33 -2.41
C GLN A 332 12.09 11.35 -3.57
N ALA A 333 12.35 10.54 -4.57
CA ALA A 333 11.44 10.28 -5.68
C ALA A 333 11.56 8.81 -6.10
N SER A 334 10.45 8.20 -6.46
CA SER A 334 10.42 6.85 -7.03
C SER A 334 9.27 6.71 -8.01
N GLY A 335 9.34 5.70 -8.86
CA GLY A 335 8.25 5.40 -9.78
C GLY A 335 8.47 4.12 -10.55
N LEU A 336 7.39 3.66 -11.17
CA LEU A 336 7.34 2.47 -12.02
C LEU A 336 6.42 2.78 -13.20
N VAL A 337 6.79 2.37 -14.39
CA VAL A 337 5.96 2.49 -15.60
C VAL A 337 6.00 1.20 -16.39
N GLY A 338 4.84 0.72 -16.82
CA GLY A 338 4.79 -0.54 -17.55
C GLY A 338 3.40 -0.98 -17.97
N LYS A 339 3.24 -2.30 -18.04
CA LYS A 339 1.96 -2.98 -18.29
C LYS A 339 1.79 -4.12 -17.32
N GLY A 340 0.62 -4.21 -16.66
CA GLY A 340 0.38 -5.22 -15.67
C GLY A 340 1.27 -5.05 -14.44
N ILE A 341 1.33 -3.85 -13.90
CA ILE A 341 2.18 -3.49 -12.76
C ILE A 341 1.39 -3.02 -11.54
N GLY A 342 0.06 -2.93 -11.63
CA GLY A 342 -0.83 -2.35 -10.62
C GLY A 342 -0.71 -2.98 -9.23
N ARG A 343 -0.41 -4.28 -9.16
CA ARG A 343 -0.11 -4.94 -7.89
C ARG A 343 1.02 -4.29 -7.09
N TYR A 344 1.98 -3.66 -7.78
CA TYR A 344 3.14 -3.05 -7.15
C TYR A 344 2.85 -1.64 -6.63
N GLY A 345 1.76 -1.00 -7.04
CA GLY A 345 1.27 0.25 -6.48
C GLY A 345 0.52 0.06 -5.16
N SER A 346 0.54 1.06 -4.29
CA SER A 346 -0.22 1.05 -3.02
C SER A 346 -1.74 1.01 -3.23
N ALA A 347 -2.22 1.64 -4.31
CA ALA A 347 -3.64 1.64 -4.66
C ALA A 347 -4.10 0.31 -5.26
N GLN A 348 -3.18 -0.57 -5.64
CA GLN A 348 -3.45 -1.87 -6.25
C GLN A 348 -4.45 -1.78 -7.41
N LEU A 349 -4.16 -0.91 -8.37
CA LEU A 349 -4.92 -0.83 -9.61
C LEU A 349 -4.80 -2.16 -10.39
N PRO A 350 -5.74 -2.49 -11.28
CA PRO A 350 -5.72 -3.80 -11.94
C PRO A 350 -4.50 -4.02 -12.84
N ASP A 351 -3.81 -5.14 -12.69
CA ASP A 351 -2.74 -5.57 -13.60
C ASP A 351 -3.24 -5.87 -15.00
N VAL A 352 -4.41 -6.54 -15.07
CA VAL A 352 -4.93 -7.10 -16.31
C VAL A 352 -6.43 -6.91 -16.46
N THR A 353 -6.86 -6.81 -17.70
CA THR A 353 -8.24 -6.99 -18.13
C THR A 353 -8.31 -8.17 -19.09
N MET A 354 -9.47 -8.39 -19.73
CA MET A 354 -9.70 -9.53 -20.60
C MET A 354 -10.10 -9.09 -22.01
N GLU A 355 -9.55 -9.77 -22.98
CA GLU A 355 -10.01 -9.71 -24.38
C GLU A 355 -11.30 -10.54 -24.59
N PRO A 356 -12.06 -10.27 -25.66
CA PRO A 356 -13.26 -11.06 -26.00
C PRO A 356 -13.01 -12.55 -26.22
N THR A 357 -11.78 -12.94 -26.50
CA THR A 357 -11.33 -14.32 -26.66
C THR A 357 -11.15 -15.07 -25.35
N GLY A 358 -11.11 -14.34 -24.21
CA GLY A 358 -10.76 -14.88 -22.91
C GLY A 358 -9.28 -14.74 -22.54
N GLN A 359 -8.46 -14.22 -23.46
CA GLN A 359 -7.06 -13.93 -23.19
C GLN A 359 -6.93 -12.72 -22.26
N LEU A 360 -5.95 -12.76 -21.33
CA LEU A 360 -5.65 -11.60 -20.48
C LEU A 360 -4.90 -10.53 -21.26
N ALA A 361 -5.16 -9.26 -20.94
CA ALA A 361 -4.52 -8.10 -21.54
C ALA A 361 -3.94 -7.21 -20.44
N PRO A 362 -2.60 -7.13 -20.31
CA PRO A 362 -1.95 -6.27 -19.33
C PRO A 362 -2.23 -4.78 -19.57
N ILE A 363 -2.71 -4.10 -18.54
CA ILE A 363 -3.08 -2.69 -18.56
C ILE A 363 -1.81 -1.82 -18.44
N LYS A 364 -1.76 -0.73 -19.19
CA LYS A 364 -0.67 0.26 -19.07
C LYS A 364 -0.91 1.14 -17.86
N GLU A 365 0.14 1.29 -17.06
CA GLU A 365 0.11 2.06 -15.83
C GLU A 365 1.42 2.79 -15.58
N TYR A 366 1.36 3.85 -14.79
CA TYR A 366 2.52 4.44 -14.14
C TYR A 366 2.19 4.85 -12.71
N ASP A 367 3.20 4.69 -11.85
CA ASP A 367 3.23 5.11 -10.46
C ASP A 367 4.35 6.10 -10.25
N VAL A 368 4.11 7.11 -9.44
CA VAL A 368 5.13 8.08 -9.05
C VAL A 368 4.88 8.57 -7.63
N LEU A 369 5.96 8.67 -6.85
CA LEU A 369 5.96 9.20 -5.50
C LEU A 369 7.09 10.21 -5.33
N PHE A 370 6.77 11.36 -4.76
CA PHE A 370 7.73 12.36 -4.29
C PHE A 370 7.61 12.53 -2.78
N GLY A 371 8.74 12.68 -2.09
CA GLY A 371 8.77 12.89 -0.66
C GLY A 371 9.80 13.93 -0.24
N LEU A 372 9.46 14.69 0.78
CA LEU A 372 10.35 15.61 1.48
C LEU A 372 10.39 15.26 2.97
N LEU A 373 11.59 15.12 3.52
CA LEU A 373 11.81 14.86 4.93
C LEU A 373 12.67 15.96 5.52
N LEU A 374 12.15 16.66 6.53
CA LEU A 374 12.85 17.69 7.28
C LEU A 374 13.06 17.19 8.71
N THR A 375 14.32 17.12 9.14
CA THR A 375 14.73 16.67 10.49
C THR A 375 15.46 17.79 11.22
N PRO A 376 14.72 18.81 11.71
CA PRO A 376 15.34 19.98 12.34
C PRO A 376 16.08 19.62 13.63
N THR A 377 15.73 18.52 14.25
CA THR A 377 16.41 17.95 15.42
C THR A 377 16.32 16.42 15.37
N ASP A 378 17.14 15.72 16.15
CA ASP A 378 17.08 14.24 16.26
C ASP A 378 15.73 13.73 16.81
N ARG A 379 14.89 14.64 17.35
CA ARG A 379 13.60 14.32 17.95
C ARG A 379 12.41 14.63 17.05
N ILE A 380 12.56 15.49 16.06
CA ILE A 380 11.46 15.96 15.22
C ILE A 380 11.74 15.59 13.77
N THR A 381 10.83 14.87 13.16
CA THR A 381 10.80 14.60 11.73
C THR A 381 9.49 15.14 11.17
N ILE A 382 9.57 16.06 10.21
CA ILE A 382 8.44 16.59 9.45
C ILE A 382 8.54 16.01 8.05
N TYR A 383 7.44 15.59 7.48
CA TYR A 383 7.42 14.98 6.15
C TYR A 383 6.23 15.45 5.33
N GLY A 384 6.40 15.37 4.02
CA GLY A 384 5.32 15.53 3.04
C GLY A 384 5.55 14.60 1.87
N TYR A 385 4.47 14.03 1.36
CA TYR A 385 4.46 13.16 0.18
C TYR A 385 3.43 13.64 -0.82
N ALA A 386 3.72 13.40 -2.11
CA ALA A 386 2.76 13.56 -3.19
C ALA A 386 2.95 12.41 -4.17
N GLY A 387 1.89 11.69 -4.46
CA GLY A 387 1.94 10.51 -5.30
C GLY A 387 0.73 10.35 -6.20
N ARG A 388 0.92 9.55 -7.25
CA ARG A 388 -0.10 9.21 -8.23
C ARG A 388 0.12 7.81 -8.76
N GLU A 389 -0.98 7.08 -8.91
CA GLU A 389 -1.07 5.85 -9.70
C GLU A 389 -2.11 6.07 -10.79
N LYS A 390 -1.79 5.74 -12.05
CA LYS A 390 -2.69 6.00 -13.16
C LYS A 390 -2.60 4.96 -14.25
N GLU A 391 -3.77 4.48 -14.65
CA GLU A 391 -3.94 3.55 -15.74
C GLU A 391 -4.43 4.19 -17.04
N SER A 392 -4.16 3.50 -18.15
CA SER A 392 -4.72 3.77 -19.47
C SER A 392 -5.85 2.82 -19.75
N ALA A 393 -6.90 3.31 -20.41
CA ALA A 393 -7.98 2.46 -20.85
C ALA A 393 -7.47 1.35 -21.77
N THR A 394 -7.93 0.12 -21.52
CA THR A 394 -7.62 -1.07 -22.30
C THR A 394 -8.91 -1.81 -22.57
N TYR A 395 -9.50 -1.61 -23.75
CA TYR A 395 -10.80 -2.16 -24.09
C TYR A 395 -10.88 -2.60 -25.55
N TYR A 396 -11.89 -3.41 -25.87
CA TYR A 396 -12.09 -4.08 -27.15
C TYR A 396 -13.54 -3.95 -27.59
N ASN A 397 -13.76 -3.77 -28.88
CA ASN A 397 -15.09 -3.72 -29.48
C ASN A 397 -15.39 -5.01 -30.23
N VAL A 398 -16.56 -5.62 -29.95
CA VAL A 398 -17.07 -6.78 -30.68
C VAL A 398 -18.50 -6.49 -31.13
N GLY A 399 -18.66 -6.19 -32.40
CA GLY A 399 -19.94 -5.69 -32.93
C GLY A 399 -20.31 -4.36 -32.28
N THR A 400 -21.40 -4.32 -31.53
CA THR A 400 -21.87 -3.14 -30.78
C THR A 400 -21.48 -3.19 -29.30
N ALA A 401 -20.85 -4.27 -28.85
CA ALA A 401 -20.45 -4.45 -27.47
C ALA A 401 -18.99 -4.05 -27.25
N THR A 402 -18.71 -3.53 -26.06
CA THR A 402 -17.36 -3.15 -25.64
C THR A 402 -17.01 -3.86 -24.33
N TYR A 403 -15.80 -4.36 -24.25
CA TYR A 403 -15.25 -5.15 -23.14
C TYR A 403 -13.95 -4.53 -22.65
N GLY A 404 -13.56 -4.85 -21.44
CA GLY A 404 -12.27 -4.49 -20.90
C GLY A 404 -12.36 -3.38 -19.85
N TYR A 405 -11.26 -2.71 -19.60
CA TYR A 405 -11.11 -1.72 -18.55
C TYR A 405 -11.14 -0.29 -19.09
N GLY A 406 -11.93 0.58 -18.46
CA GLY A 406 -12.05 1.98 -18.86
C GLY A 406 -12.79 2.19 -20.20
N ALA A 407 -13.68 1.31 -20.56
CA ALA A 407 -14.44 1.41 -21.79
C ALA A 407 -15.41 2.62 -21.79
N PRO A 408 -15.42 3.47 -22.83
CA PRO A 408 -16.23 4.69 -22.85
C PRO A 408 -17.74 4.46 -22.93
N GLN A 409 -18.17 3.22 -23.22
CA GLN A 409 -19.56 2.81 -23.24
C GLN A 409 -20.13 2.47 -21.84
N PHE A 410 -19.30 2.38 -20.82
CA PHE A 410 -19.76 2.15 -19.46
C PHE A 410 -20.63 3.33 -18.99
N ASN A 411 -21.76 2.99 -18.39
CA ASN A 411 -22.70 3.99 -17.93
C ASN A 411 -22.35 4.48 -16.52
N ASN A 412 -21.70 5.61 -16.44
CA ASN A 412 -21.30 6.27 -15.20
C ASN A 412 -22.40 7.17 -14.60
N SER A 413 -23.56 7.33 -15.25
CA SER A 413 -24.62 8.25 -14.76
C SER A 413 -25.12 7.88 -13.38
N GLY A 414 -25.05 6.61 -12.98
CA GLY A 414 -25.40 6.15 -11.65
C GLY A 414 -24.41 6.60 -10.56
N CYS A 415 -23.16 6.92 -10.89
CA CYS A 415 -22.12 7.29 -9.92
C CYS A 415 -22.42 8.62 -9.22
N GLU A 416 -23.19 9.51 -9.86
CA GLU A 416 -23.55 10.83 -9.35
C GLU A 416 -24.95 10.86 -8.69
N ALA A 417 -25.62 9.72 -8.61
CA ALA A 417 -26.96 9.59 -8.03
C ALA A 417 -26.92 8.75 -6.76
N LEU A 418 -27.34 9.30 -5.62
CA LEU A 418 -27.41 8.55 -4.37
C LEU A 418 -28.29 7.31 -4.53
N SER A 419 -27.76 6.15 -4.11
CA SER A 419 -28.34 4.83 -4.37
C SER A 419 -28.42 4.45 -5.86
N GLY A 420 -27.65 5.11 -6.71
CA GLY A 420 -27.41 4.70 -8.10
C GLY A 420 -26.56 3.44 -8.17
N THR A 421 -26.22 3.05 -9.39
CA THR A 421 -25.25 1.97 -9.64
C THR A 421 -24.07 2.56 -10.42
N CYS A 422 -22.94 2.72 -9.76
CA CYS A 422 -21.72 3.17 -10.38
C CYS A 422 -20.97 1.97 -10.98
N VAL A 423 -20.64 2.05 -12.27
CA VAL A 423 -19.83 1.05 -12.96
C VAL A 423 -18.50 1.62 -13.46
N GLY A 424 -18.17 2.84 -13.05
CA GLY A 424 -16.95 3.53 -13.44
C GLY A 424 -15.70 2.82 -12.95
N ASN A 425 -14.82 2.43 -13.87
CA ASN A 425 -13.51 1.91 -13.52
C ASN A 425 -12.59 3.05 -13.06
N THR A 426 -11.79 2.80 -12.05
CA THR A 426 -10.79 3.77 -11.56
C THR A 426 -9.72 4.02 -12.61
N ARG A 427 -9.48 5.29 -12.93
CA ARG A 427 -8.44 5.74 -13.84
C ARG A 427 -7.17 6.13 -13.12
N SER A 428 -7.31 6.82 -11.99
CA SER A 428 -6.18 7.28 -11.19
C SER A 428 -6.56 7.44 -9.72
N ILE A 429 -5.53 7.31 -8.89
CA ILE A 429 -5.52 7.70 -7.49
C ILE A 429 -4.41 8.72 -7.31
N ASP A 430 -4.76 9.86 -6.75
CA ASP A 430 -3.85 10.95 -6.41
C ASP A 430 -3.87 11.17 -4.92
N GLU A 431 -2.70 11.41 -4.33
CA GLU A 431 -2.59 11.70 -2.91
C GLU A 431 -1.57 12.78 -2.62
N VAL A 432 -1.91 13.63 -1.66
CA VAL A 432 -0.97 14.53 -0.98
C VAL A 432 -1.12 14.31 0.51
N SER A 433 -0.02 13.97 1.18
CA SER A 433 0.02 13.76 2.63
C SER A 433 1.13 14.57 3.27
N ALA A 434 0.93 14.98 4.52
CA ALA A 434 1.93 15.66 5.33
C ALA A 434 1.73 15.37 6.81
N GLY A 435 2.83 15.35 7.55
CA GLY A 435 2.76 15.06 8.97
C GLY A 435 4.07 15.31 9.67
N PHE A 436 4.09 14.95 10.94
CA PHE A 436 5.30 14.98 11.72
C PHE A 436 5.33 13.85 12.76
N TRP A 437 6.52 13.50 13.19
CA TRP A 437 6.80 12.68 14.36
C TRP A 437 7.61 13.47 15.37
N TRP A 438 7.26 13.34 16.65
CA TRP A 438 7.99 13.90 17.76
C TRP A 438 8.35 12.79 18.77
N LYS A 439 9.66 12.52 18.92
CA LYS A 439 10.22 11.64 19.95
C LYS A 439 10.32 12.44 21.26
N TYR A 440 9.26 12.44 22.04
CA TYR A 440 9.23 13.22 23.28
C TYR A 440 10.02 12.57 24.42
N TYR A 441 10.26 11.26 24.33
CA TYR A 441 11.20 10.54 25.19
C TYR A 441 12.11 9.66 24.35
N GLN A 442 13.41 9.70 24.68
CA GLN A 442 14.43 8.81 24.12
C GLN A 442 15.43 8.50 25.22
N GLY A 443 15.58 7.23 25.62
CA GLY A 443 16.43 6.86 26.75
C GLY A 443 16.50 5.36 27.01
N MET A 444 16.91 4.99 28.22
CA MET A 444 17.14 3.59 28.62
C MET A 444 15.89 2.71 28.50
N LEU A 445 14.70 3.28 28.63
CA LEU A 445 13.44 2.56 28.50
C LEU A 445 12.92 2.48 27.04
N GLY A 446 13.73 2.89 26.07
CA GLY A 446 13.33 2.93 24.65
C GLY A 446 12.90 4.31 24.20
N ASN A 447 12.08 4.38 23.15
CA ASN A 447 11.55 5.62 22.57
C ASN A 447 10.04 5.70 22.70
N LEU A 448 9.54 6.87 23.11
CA LEU A 448 8.14 7.23 23.02
C LEU A 448 7.99 8.34 21.98
N GLN A 449 7.13 8.14 21.01
CA GLN A 449 6.88 9.16 19.99
C GLN A 449 5.39 9.35 19.74
N PHE A 450 5.07 10.57 19.33
CA PHE A 450 3.75 11.00 18.90
C PHE A 450 3.84 11.52 17.48
N GLY A 451 2.86 11.20 16.65
CA GLY A 451 2.75 11.67 15.28
C GLY A 451 1.36 12.18 14.94
N VAL A 452 1.31 13.09 13.98
CA VAL A 452 0.08 13.57 13.34
C VAL A 452 0.30 13.59 11.84
N GLN A 453 -0.73 13.20 11.08
CA GLN A 453 -0.74 13.18 9.62
C GLN A 453 -2.08 13.65 9.10
N GLY A 454 -2.05 14.39 8.01
CA GLY A 454 -3.22 14.73 7.22
C GLY A 454 -3.00 14.31 5.77
N GLU A 455 -4.06 13.81 5.13
CA GLU A 455 -4.04 13.32 3.76
C GLU A 455 -5.23 13.87 2.99
N TYR A 456 -5.00 14.13 1.72
CA TYR A 456 -6.05 14.39 0.75
C TYR A 456 -5.86 13.44 -0.42
N LEU A 457 -6.89 12.65 -0.68
CA LEU A 457 -6.93 11.66 -1.75
C LEU A 457 -8.00 12.04 -2.78
N GLN A 458 -7.71 11.75 -4.04
CA GLN A 458 -8.66 11.87 -5.14
C GLN A 458 -8.65 10.59 -5.97
N ARG A 459 -9.83 10.04 -6.20
CA ARG A 459 -10.09 8.90 -7.07
C ARG A 459 -10.85 9.38 -8.29
N ASP A 460 -10.28 9.22 -9.47
CA ASP A 460 -10.92 9.54 -10.75
C ASP A 460 -11.33 8.26 -11.46
N ALA A 461 -12.52 8.22 -12.04
CA ALA A 461 -12.92 7.18 -12.98
C ALA A 461 -12.56 7.57 -14.44
N PHE A 462 -12.57 6.57 -15.32
CA PHE A 462 -12.55 6.84 -16.76
C PHE A 462 -13.84 7.53 -17.21
N GLU A 463 -13.73 8.33 -18.26
CA GLU A 463 -14.90 8.92 -18.90
C GLU A 463 -15.78 7.82 -19.54
N GLY A 464 -17.07 7.90 -19.28
CA GLY A 464 -18.09 6.99 -19.82
C GLY A 464 -19.38 7.74 -20.13
N VAL A 465 -20.43 6.99 -20.43
CA VAL A 465 -21.78 7.58 -20.60
C VAL A 465 -22.21 8.19 -19.27
N GLY A 466 -22.46 9.50 -19.25
CA GLY A 466 -22.77 10.23 -18.03
C GLY A 466 -21.58 10.96 -17.38
N GLY A 467 -20.38 10.87 -18.00
CA GLY A 467 -19.20 11.64 -17.60
C GLY A 467 -18.07 10.81 -16.96
N ALA A 468 -17.12 11.52 -16.35
CA ALA A 468 -16.00 10.97 -15.59
C ALA A 468 -16.21 11.28 -14.09
N PRO A 469 -16.77 10.36 -13.31
CA PRO A 469 -17.00 10.59 -11.89
C PRO A 469 -15.71 10.71 -11.11
N GLU A 470 -15.74 11.57 -10.09
CA GLU A 470 -14.62 11.84 -9.18
C GLU A 470 -15.07 11.65 -7.73
N ALA A 471 -14.18 11.16 -6.90
CA ALA A 471 -14.38 11.08 -5.47
C ALA A 471 -13.12 11.57 -4.75
N ASN A 472 -13.30 12.35 -3.69
CA ASN A 472 -12.20 12.80 -2.85
C ASN A 472 -12.42 12.40 -1.40
N MET A 473 -11.34 12.26 -0.67
CA MET A 473 -11.36 11.93 0.73
C MET A 473 -10.29 12.72 1.48
N PHE A 474 -10.64 13.17 2.68
CA PHE A 474 -9.69 13.71 3.64
C PHE A 474 -9.52 12.71 4.78
N VAL A 475 -8.27 12.43 5.15
CA VAL A 475 -7.91 11.57 6.27
C VAL A 475 -7.07 12.39 7.26
N GLY A 476 -7.39 12.30 8.54
CA GLY A 476 -6.58 12.82 9.62
C GLY A 476 -6.19 11.69 10.56
N MET A 477 -4.90 11.58 10.88
CA MET A 477 -4.39 10.54 11.78
C MET A 477 -3.59 11.14 12.92
N ALA A 478 -3.66 10.47 14.10
CA ALA A 478 -2.74 10.68 15.19
C ALA A 478 -2.25 9.32 15.70
N SER A 479 -1.00 9.24 16.12
CA SER A 479 -0.42 7.99 16.58
C SER A 479 0.49 8.20 17.78
N PHE A 480 0.37 7.28 18.76
CA PHE A 480 1.33 7.10 19.84
C PHE A 480 2.05 5.79 19.64
N ARG A 481 3.40 5.82 19.59
CA ARG A 481 4.23 4.63 19.47
C ARG A 481 5.22 4.55 20.62
N TYR A 482 5.34 3.35 21.19
CA TYR A 482 6.38 3.01 22.14
C TYR A 482 7.28 1.93 21.56
N TYR A 483 8.55 2.23 21.44
CA TYR A 483 9.60 1.33 20.96
C TYR A 483 10.48 0.88 22.13
N PRO A 484 10.16 -0.24 22.79
CA PRO A 484 10.89 -0.69 23.97
C PRO A 484 12.31 -1.16 23.64
N TYR A 485 12.58 -1.51 22.38
CA TYR A 485 13.83 -2.11 21.93
C TYR A 485 14.69 -1.18 21.06
N GLN A 486 14.23 0.03 20.80
CA GLN A 486 14.98 1.02 20.02
C GLN A 486 15.45 2.15 20.91
N LYS A 487 16.59 2.71 20.56
CA LYS A 487 17.24 3.77 21.33
C LYS A 487 17.52 4.96 20.48
#